data_49470548b72107bc03c45415f3335796
#
_entry.id   49470548b72107bc03c45415f3335796
#
_cell.length_a   1.000
_cell.length_b   1.000
_cell.length_c   1.000
_cell.angle_alpha   90.00
_cell.angle_beta   90.00
_cell.angle_gamma   90.00
#
_symmetry.space_group_name_H-M   'P 1'
#
loop_
_entity.id
_entity.type
_entity.pdbx_description
1 polymer ?
#
loop_
_entity_poly.entity_id
_entity_poly.type
_entity_poly.pdbx_seq_one_letter_code
_entity_poly.pdbx_strand_id
1 'polypeptide(L)'
;TLTLLAGCGSSGSGDDQIVIYSNADEEAVTAMENALDAGGYEGKYIVQTYGTSELGGKLLAEGTNLEADLVTMSTFYLQSAQEQNNMFLPLDFEVNTLEEVPDYTAPITSQEGAIILNTELMASENLPTPTCLKDLADPVYAGQVAVTDIQSSSTAWLLIQALVDAYGEDGAEETLAAIYDNCGAHIETSGSGPLKLCRAGEVAIGFGLRHQAVADKADGLPIDYVDPTEGNFSLTESVPVLDKGEDTNPLAIEMARCIIENGRAELIQTYPNPLYEGETADPANQSDYPSIFDEPLTFELFTAHQELSERAKG
;
A
#
# COMPACT_ATOMS: atom_id res chain seq x y z
N THR A 1 30.95 -38.87 -46.87
CA THR A 1 30.72 -37.44 -46.67
C THR A 1 29.55 -37.27 -45.72
N LEU A 2 29.83 -37.10 -44.43
CA LEU A 2 28.87 -36.77 -43.39
C LEU A 2 28.83 -35.26 -43.24
N THR A 3 27.69 -34.65 -43.49
CA THR A 3 27.45 -33.24 -43.25
C THR A 3 26.75 -33.13 -41.89
N LEU A 4 27.47 -32.58 -40.88
CA LEU A 4 26.90 -32.17 -39.61
C LEU A 4 26.20 -30.81 -39.80
N LEU A 5 24.88 -30.77 -39.66
CA LEU A 5 24.14 -29.56 -39.44
C LEU A 5 24.27 -29.19 -37.95
N ALA A 6 24.99 -28.15 -37.65
CA ALA A 6 24.96 -27.48 -36.35
C ALA A 6 23.67 -26.63 -36.32
N GLY A 7 22.67 -27.10 -35.60
CA GLY A 7 21.51 -26.28 -35.22
C GLY A 7 21.94 -25.32 -34.08
N CYS A 8 22.05 -24.04 -34.40
CA CYS A 8 22.05 -23.00 -33.35
C CYS A 8 20.63 -22.90 -32.82
N GLY A 9 20.37 -23.57 -31.72
CA GLY A 9 19.28 -23.25 -30.86
C GLY A 9 19.64 -22.00 -30.08
N SER A 10 19.08 -20.86 -30.43
CA SER A 10 19.06 -19.71 -29.55
C SER A 10 18.15 -20.03 -28.39
N SER A 11 18.73 -20.52 -27.30
CA SER A 11 18.10 -20.44 -25.99
C SER A 11 18.01 -18.96 -25.63
N GLY A 12 16.85 -18.35 -25.80
CA GLY A 12 16.53 -17.08 -25.18
C GLY A 12 16.70 -17.28 -23.68
N SER A 13 17.75 -16.74 -23.15
CA SER A 13 18.01 -16.68 -21.73
C SER A 13 16.98 -15.72 -21.10
N GLY A 14 16.43 -16.08 -19.94
CA GLY A 14 15.53 -15.23 -19.14
C GLY A 14 16.22 -14.01 -18.51
N ASP A 15 17.28 -13.49 -19.14
CA ASP A 15 18.09 -12.36 -18.66
C ASP A 15 17.60 -10.99 -19.14
N ASP A 16 16.50 -10.93 -19.93
CA ASP A 16 16.05 -9.67 -20.55
C ASP A 16 14.75 -9.12 -19.93
N GLN A 17 14.19 -9.76 -18.91
CA GLN A 17 12.98 -9.29 -18.26
C GLN A 17 13.31 -8.24 -17.18
N ILE A 18 12.50 -7.17 -17.16
CA ILE A 18 12.53 -6.19 -16.06
C ILE A 18 11.98 -6.82 -14.79
N VAL A 19 12.74 -6.72 -13.71
CA VAL A 19 12.33 -7.19 -12.38
C VAL A 19 11.70 -6.03 -11.60
N ILE A 20 10.45 -6.21 -11.20
CA ILE A 20 9.68 -5.22 -10.44
C ILE A 20 9.43 -5.78 -9.04
N TYR A 21 9.91 -5.09 -8.00
CA TYR A 21 9.56 -5.40 -6.62
C TYR A 21 8.46 -4.47 -6.15
N SER A 22 7.43 -5.01 -5.51
CA SER A 22 6.26 -4.25 -5.08
C SER A 22 5.80 -4.64 -3.69
N ASN A 23 5.35 -3.66 -2.89
CA ASN A 23 4.57 -3.90 -1.67
C ASN A 23 3.08 -3.60 -1.86
N ALA A 24 2.67 -3.26 -3.09
CA ALA A 24 1.30 -2.91 -3.41
C ALA A 24 0.33 -4.08 -3.19
N ASP A 25 -0.92 -3.76 -2.92
CA ASP A 25 -1.99 -4.74 -2.89
C ASP A 25 -2.30 -5.30 -4.29
N GLU A 26 -3.08 -6.38 -4.33
CA GLU A 26 -3.36 -7.12 -5.55
C GLU A 26 -4.04 -6.25 -6.62
N GLU A 27 -4.92 -5.33 -6.22
CA GLU A 27 -5.65 -4.45 -7.12
C GLU A 27 -4.71 -3.48 -7.84
N ALA A 28 -3.75 -2.89 -7.11
CA ALA A 28 -2.76 -2.00 -7.71
C ALA A 28 -1.78 -2.76 -8.61
N VAL A 29 -1.31 -3.94 -8.18
CA VAL A 29 -0.44 -4.79 -9.01
C VAL A 29 -1.14 -5.14 -10.31
N THR A 30 -2.39 -5.59 -10.26
CA THR A 30 -3.19 -5.93 -11.45
C THR A 30 -3.33 -4.73 -12.39
N ALA A 31 -3.64 -3.54 -11.88
CA ALA A 31 -3.76 -2.35 -12.72
C ALA A 31 -2.42 -1.95 -13.37
N MET A 32 -1.31 -2.10 -12.66
CA MET A 32 0.03 -1.87 -13.22
C MET A 32 0.38 -2.88 -14.31
N GLU A 33 0.09 -4.16 -14.10
CA GLU A 33 0.28 -5.20 -15.11
C GLU A 33 -0.57 -4.96 -16.34
N ASN A 34 -1.85 -4.60 -16.17
CA ASN A 34 -2.75 -4.22 -17.28
C ASN A 34 -2.18 -3.05 -18.09
N ALA A 35 -1.63 -2.03 -17.41
CA ALA A 35 -1.02 -0.88 -18.07
C ALA A 35 0.21 -1.27 -18.87
N LEU A 36 1.08 -2.12 -18.32
CA LEU A 36 2.28 -2.61 -18.98
C LEU A 36 1.95 -3.50 -20.18
N ASP A 37 1.00 -4.41 -20.05
CA ASP A 37 0.59 -5.31 -21.12
C ASP A 37 -0.05 -4.53 -22.28
N ALA A 38 -0.93 -3.57 -21.98
CA ALA A 38 -1.50 -2.66 -22.97
C ALA A 38 -0.44 -1.77 -23.65
N GLY A 39 0.63 -1.45 -22.92
CA GLY A 39 1.80 -0.71 -23.42
C GLY A 39 2.73 -1.54 -24.32
N GLY A 40 2.48 -2.86 -24.46
CA GLY A 40 3.27 -3.77 -25.29
C GLY A 40 4.46 -4.41 -24.58
N TYR A 41 4.42 -4.43 -23.24
CA TYR A 41 5.46 -5.05 -22.41
C TYR A 41 5.08 -6.44 -21.87
N GLU A 42 3.98 -7.03 -22.34
CA GLU A 42 3.59 -8.41 -21.98
C GLU A 42 4.77 -9.37 -22.18
N GLY A 43 5.08 -10.13 -21.12
CA GLY A 43 6.19 -11.09 -21.10
C GLY A 43 7.59 -10.48 -20.97
N LYS A 44 7.72 -9.16 -20.85
CA LYS A 44 9.01 -8.45 -20.70
C LYS A 44 9.32 -8.04 -19.27
N TYR A 45 8.48 -8.39 -18.31
CA TYR A 45 8.67 -8.08 -16.90
C TYR A 45 8.21 -9.23 -16.01
N ILE A 46 8.64 -9.20 -14.77
CA ILE A 46 8.14 -10.05 -13.68
C ILE A 46 7.91 -9.16 -12.45
N VAL A 47 6.78 -9.39 -11.76
CA VAL A 47 6.48 -8.71 -10.51
C VAL A 47 6.67 -9.68 -9.35
N GLN A 48 7.43 -9.25 -8.33
CA GLN A 48 7.59 -9.96 -7.07
C GLN A 48 7.04 -9.08 -5.94
N THR A 49 6.11 -9.63 -5.16
CA THR A 49 5.45 -8.91 -4.08
C THR A 49 6.04 -9.25 -2.73
N TYR A 50 6.14 -8.24 -1.87
CA TYR A 50 6.71 -8.31 -0.52
C TYR A 50 5.84 -7.55 0.48
N GLY A 51 5.97 -7.84 1.76
CA GLY A 51 5.49 -6.95 2.81
C GLY A 51 6.27 -5.64 2.83
N THR A 52 5.66 -4.55 3.32
CA THR A 52 6.27 -3.22 3.33
C THR A 52 7.62 -3.21 4.05
N SER A 53 7.68 -3.75 5.26
CA SER A 53 8.92 -3.75 6.06
C SER A 53 10.00 -4.66 5.47
N GLU A 54 9.60 -5.77 4.83
CA GLU A 54 10.54 -6.67 4.15
C GLU A 54 11.18 -5.98 2.95
N LEU A 55 10.38 -5.38 2.07
CA LEU A 55 10.90 -4.66 0.91
C LEU A 55 11.71 -3.44 1.33
N GLY A 56 11.23 -2.66 2.31
CA GLY A 56 11.97 -1.52 2.84
C GLY A 56 13.33 -1.92 3.41
N GLY A 57 13.39 -3.01 4.17
CA GLY A 57 14.64 -3.56 4.68
C GLY A 57 15.61 -3.97 3.57
N LYS A 58 15.11 -4.58 2.49
CA LYS A 58 15.92 -4.91 1.31
C LYS A 58 16.50 -3.66 0.63
N LEU A 59 15.68 -2.63 0.42
CA LEU A 59 16.13 -1.35 -0.16
C LEU A 59 17.26 -0.73 0.65
N LEU A 60 17.11 -0.66 1.96
CA LEU A 60 18.10 -0.06 2.86
C LEU A 60 19.39 -0.88 2.93
N ALA A 61 19.30 -2.22 2.92
CA ALA A 61 20.44 -3.10 3.05
C ALA A 61 21.21 -3.31 1.75
N GLU A 62 20.52 -3.41 0.61
CA GLU A 62 21.12 -3.81 -0.67
C GLU A 62 21.47 -2.59 -1.56
N GLY A 63 20.72 -1.48 -1.43
CA GLY A 63 20.95 -0.26 -2.21
C GLY A 63 20.95 -0.54 -3.72
N THR A 64 21.94 -0.05 -4.44
CA THR A 64 22.08 -0.27 -5.91
C THR A 64 22.37 -1.71 -6.31
N ASN A 65 22.67 -2.59 -5.34
CA ASN A 65 22.86 -4.03 -5.61
C ASN A 65 21.52 -4.81 -5.58
N LEU A 66 20.41 -4.14 -5.30
CA LEU A 66 19.10 -4.78 -5.35
C LEU A 66 18.86 -5.39 -6.74
N GLU A 67 18.33 -6.61 -6.79
CA GLU A 67 18.12 -7.30 -8.07
C GLU A 67 17.05 -6.61 -8.94
N ALA A 68 16.06 -5.95 -8.31
CA ALA A 68 15.00 -5.24 -9.04
C ALA A 68 15.57 -4.11 -9.93
N ASP A 69 14.89 -3.85 -11.03
CA ASP A 69 15.11 -2.70 -11.92
C ASP A 69 14.16 -1.54 -11.59
N LEU A 70 12.94 -1.89 -11.18
CA LEU A 70 11.87 -1.02 -10.73
C LEU A 70 11.40 -1.44 -9.34
N VAL A 71 10.98 -0.47 -8.56
CA VAL A 71 10.29 -0.70 -7.29
C VAL A 71 8.99 0.08 -7.29
N THR A 72 7.94 -0.48 -6.70
CA THR A 72 6.71 0.25 -6.36
C THR A 72 6.44 0.05 -4.89
N MET A 73 6.48 1.15 -4.12
CA MET A 73 6.36 1.06 -2.68
C MET A 73 5.99 2.40 -2.03
N SER A 74 5.73 2.35 -0.75
CA SER A 74 5.45 3.52 0.08
C SER A 74 6.52 4.60 -0.07
N THR A 75 6.10 5.80 -0.42
CA THR A 75 7.00 6.90 -0.79
C THR A 75 8.01 7.24 0.30
N PHE A 76 7.61 7.17 1.59
CA PHE A 76 8.50 7.47 2.70
C PHE A 76 9.70 6.50 2.81
N TYR A 77 9.51 5.22 2.47
CA TYR A 77 10.62 4.27 2.39
C TYR A 77 11.55 4.56 1.22
N LEU A 78 10.99 4.94 0.07
CA LEU A 78 11.78 5.31 -1.11
C LEU A 78 12.66 6.53 -0.82
N GLN A 79 12.12 7.53 -0.12
CA GLN A 79 12.88 8.72 0.28
C GLN A 79 14.04 8.34 1.21
N SER A 80 13.79 7.51 2.23
CA SER A 80 14.82 7.04 3.14
C SER A 80 15.89 6.22 2.43
N ALA A 81 15.50 5.35 1.50
CA ALA A 81 16.44 4.56 0.69
C ALA A 81 17.30 5.45 -0.21
N GLN A 82 16.72 6.48 -0.81
CA GLN A 82 17.46 7.44 -1.62
C GLN A 82 18.46 8.25 -0.77
N GLU A 83 18.04 8.74 0.38
CA GLU A 83 18.91 9.48 1.30
C GLU A 83 20.10 8.63 1.77
N GLN A 84 19.86 7.36 2.08
CA GLN A 84 20.89 6.45 2.59
C GLN A 84 21.81 5.93 1.49
N ASN A 85 21.28 5.56 0.33
CA ASN A 85 21.97 4.76 -0.68
C ASN A 85 22.17 5.49 -2.02
N ASN A 86 21.49 6.62 -2.25
CA ASN A 86 21.50 7.34 -3.55
C ASN A 86 21.29 6.37 -4.73
N MET A 87 20.21 5.60 -4.69
CA MET A 87 20.04 4.40 -5.50
C MET A 87 19.06 4.53 -6.67
N PHE A 88 18.38 5.68 -6.80
CA PHE A 88 17.38 5.90 -7.83
C PHE A 88 17.82 6.94 -8.85
N LEU A 89 17.44 6.72 -10.11
CA LEU A 89 17.66 7.65 -11.21
C LEU A 89 16.64 8.78 -11.19
N PRO A 90 17.02 10.01 -11.57
CA PRO A 90 16.04 11.00 -11.98
C PRO A 90 15.18 10.45 -13.14
N LEU A 91 13.88 10.64 -13.07
CA LEU A 91 12.97 10.24 -14.14
C LEU A 91 13.14 11.17 -15.35
N ASP A 92 13.11 10.60 -16.56
CA ASP A 92 13.31 11.33 -17.81
C ASP A 92 11.99 11.79 -18.45
N PHE A 93 10.88 11.71 -17.72
CA PHE A 93 9.55 12.14 -18.14
C PHE A 93 8.93 13.12 -17.14
N GLU A 94 8.07 14.00 -17.65
CA GLU A 94 7.39 14.97 -16.80
C GLU A 94 6.30 14.30 -15.97
N VAL A 95 6.24 14.69 -14.68
CA VAL A 95 5.18 14.33 -13.75
C VAL A 95 4.48 15.61 -13.29
N ASN A 96 3.26 15.83 -13.76
CA ASN A 96 2.44 16.99 -13.39
C ASN A 96 1.60 16.63 -12.14
N THR A 97 2.26 16.47 -11.02
CA THR A 97 1.64 16.09 -9.75
C THR A 97 1.01 17.31 -9.05
N LEU A 98 -0.07 17.05 -8.29
CA LEU A 98 -0.74 18.08 -7.48
C LEU A 98 0.13 18.56 -6.33
N GLU A 99 0.94 17.66 -5.77
CA GLU A 99 1.91 17.95 -4.72
C GLU A 99 3.32 17.85 -5.29
N GLU A 100 4.27 18.59 -4.72
CA GLU A 100 5.66 18.51 -5.13
C GLU A 100 6.25 17.14 -4.75
N VAL A 101 6.87 16.46 -5.71
CA VAL A 101 7.52 15.16 -5.52
C VAL A 101 8.99 15.24 -5.96
N PRO A 102 9.87 14.40 -5.37
CA PRO A 102 11.25 14.28 -5.83
C PRO A 102 11.35 13.84 -7.30
N ASP A 103 12.38 14.28 -7.99
CA ASP A 103 12.60 14.01 -9.42
C ASP A 103 12.85 12.53 -9.77
N TYR A 104 13.11 11.70 -8.77
CA TYR A 104 13.35 10.26 -8.91
C TYR A 104 12.11 9.40 -8.67
N THR A 105 10.94 9.97 -8.39
CA THR A 105 9.70 9.21 -8.13
C THR A 105 8.51 9.76 -8.88
N ALA A 106 7.56 8.87 -9.18
CA ALA A 106 6.23 9.22 -9.68
C ALA A 106 5.17 8.51 -8.83
N PRO A 107 4.19 9.24 -8.25
CA PRO A 107 3.12 8.63 -7.46
C PRO A 107 2.23 7.71 -8.29
N ILE A 108 1.88 6.55 -7.70
CA ILE A 108 1.02 5.54 -8.34
C ILE A 108 -0.37 5.56 -7.71
N THR A 109 -0.43 5.41 -6.37
CA THR A 109 -1.66 5.33 -5.59
C THR A 109 -1.59 6.19 -4.35
N SER A 110 -2.75 6.58 -3.85
CA SER A 110 -2.94 7.10 -2.50
C SER A 110 -4.03 6.27 -1.84
N GLN A 111 -3.68 5.51 -0.81
CA GLN A 111 -4.55 4.56 -0.14
C GLN A 111 -5.09 5.16 1.14
N GLU A 112 -6.38 4.92 1.41
CA GLU A 112 -7.05 5.37 2.64
C GLU A 112 -7.46 4.19 3.52
N GLY A 113 -7.45 4.41 4.84
CA GLY A 113 -7.97 3.48 5.82
C GLY A 113 -9.44 3.75 6.15
N ALA A 114 -10.16 2.69 6.51
CA ALA A 114 -11.52 2.78 7.04
C ALA A 114 -11.81 1.62 8.01
N ILE A 115 -12.87 1.77 8.78
CA ILE A 115 -13.43 0.68 9.58
C ILE A 115 -14.23 -0.23 8.64
N ILE A 116 -13.98 -1.53 8.73
CA ILE A 116 -14.63 -2.58 7.92
C ILE A 116 -15.57 -3.37 8.81
N LEU A 117 -16.76 -3.67 8.32
CA LEU A 117 -17.79 -4.38 9.06
C LEU A 117 -18.21 -5.65 8.30
N ASN A 118 -18.33 -6.77 9.03
CA ASN A 118 -19.13 -7.90 8.57
C ASN A 118 -20.56 -7.67 9.06
N THR A 119 -21.49 -7.36 8.16
CA THR A 119 -22.86 -6.97 8.48
C THR A 119 -23.68 -8.10 9.11
N GLU A 120 -23.39 -9.35 8.78
CA GLU A 120 -24.06 -10.52 9.35
C GLU A 120 -23.62 -10.75 10.81
N LEU A 121 -22.33 -10.67 11.10
CA LEU A 121 -21.82 -10.78 12.48
C LEU A 121 -22.26 -9.60 13.35
N MET A 122 -22.22 -8.38 12.82
CA MET A 122 -22.72 -7.20 13.54
C MET A 122 -24.16 -7.39 14.00
N ALA A 123 -25.00 -7.97 13.14
CA ALA A 123 -26.40 -8.24 13.44
C ALA A 123 -26.57 -9.43 14.39
N SER A 124 -25.89 -10.56 14.15
CA SER A 124 -26.06 -11.78 14.95
C SER A 124 -25.54 -11.64 16.39
N GLU A 125 -24.44 -10.92 16.56
CA GLU A 125 -23.84 -10.62 17.88
C GLU A 125 -24.44 -9.37 18.52
N ASN A 126 -25.39 -8.71 17.85
CA ASN A 126 -26.03 -7.47 18.29
C ASN A 126 -25.03 -6.38 18.71
N LEU A 127 -23.98 -6.19 17.89
CA LEU A 127 -22.92 -5.22 18.14
C LEU A 127 -23.35 -3.82 17.67
N PRO A 128 -23.10 -2.75 18.45
CA PRO A 128 -23.31 -1.39 17.99
C PRO A 128 -22.37 -1.07 16.82
N THR A 129 -22.83 -0.27 15.86
CA THR A 129 -21.98 0.18 14.76
C THR A 129 -21.02 1.27 15.25
N PRO A 130 -19.69 1.07 15.14
CA PRO A 130 -18.73 2.11 15.49
C PRO A 130 -18.83 3.29 14.54
N THR A 131 -18.55 4.49 15.02
CA THR A 131 -18.53 5.74 14.24
C THR A 131 -17.16 6.38 14.17
N CYS A 132 -16.27 5.96 15.06
CA CYS A 132 -14.92 6.49 15.17
C CYS A 132 -13.96 5.35 15.57
N LEU A 133 -12.65 5.59 15.42
CA LEU A 133 -11.62 4.60 15.74
C LEU A 133 -11.57 4.30 17.24
N LYS A 134 -11.83 5.31 18.07
CA LYS A 134 -11.86 5.15 19.52
C LYS A 134 -12.95 4.17 19.99
N ASP A 135 -14.06 4.06 19.24
CA ASP A 135 -15.10 3.08 19.54
C ASP A 135 -14.57 1.64 19.52
N LEU A 136 -13.56 1.35 18.67
CA LEU A 136 -12.95 0.02 18.58
C LEU A 136 -12.26 -0.42 19.89
N ALA A 137 -11.97 0.52 20.78
CA ALA A 137 -11.44 0.26 22.11
C ALA A 137 -12.51 -0.15 23.14
N ASP A 138 -13.80 -0.05 22.81
CA ASP A 138 -14.89 -0.43 23.73
C ASP A 138 -14.86 -1.95 23.98
N PRO A 139 -14.88 -2.40 25.25
CA PRO A 139 -14.93 -3.82 25.59
C PRO A 139 -16.08 -4.62 24.97
N VAL A 140 -17.13 -3.95 24.49
CA VAL A 140 -18.25 -4.60 23.77
C VAL A 140 -17.75 -5.35 22.52
N TYR A 141 -16.62 -4.94 21.95
CA TYR A 141 -16.03 -5.57 20.76
C TYR A 141 -14.93 -6.59 21.08
N ALA A 142 -14.77 -7.00 22.34
CA ALA A 142 -13.74 -7.97 22.72
C ALA A 142 -13.78 -9.25 21.86
N GLY A 143 -12.66 -9.58 21.21
CA GLY A 143 -12.53 -10.73 20.31
C GLY A 143 -13.15 -10.54 18.92
N GLN A 144 -13.69 -9.35 18.62
CA GLN A 144 -14.41 -9.05 17.38
C GLN A 144 -13.69 -8.03 16.48
N VAL A 145 -12.47 -7.66 16.82
CA VAL A 145 -11.69 -6.64 16.09
C VAL A 145 -10.45 -7.27 15.46
N ALA A 146 -10.13 -6.88 14.23
CA ALA A 146 -8.88 -7.18 13.58
C ALA A 146 -8.21 -5.90 13.05
N VAL A 147 -6.92 -5.79 13.27
CA VAL A 147 -6.08 -4.71 12.76
C VAL A 147 -4.78 -5.27 12.19
N THR A 148 -4.00 -4.43 11.54
CA THR A 148 -2.69 -4.81 10.99
C THR A 148 -1.56 -4.40 11.93
N ASP A 149 -0.48 -5.17 11.95
CA ASP A 149 0.75 -4.84 12.67
C ASP A 149 1.61 -3.89 11.84
N ILE A 150 1.93 -2.73 12.41
CA ILE A 150 2.79 -1.74 11.76
C ILE A 150 4.23 -2.23 11.55
N GLN A 151 4.67 -3.23 12.31
CA GLN A 151 6.00 -3.85 12.11
C GLN A 151 6.08 -4.59 10.75
N SER A 152 4.95 -4.99 10.19
CA SER A 152 4.88 -5.77 8.96
C SER A 152 4.32 -4.98 7.78
N SER A 153 3.30 -4.16 8.00
CA SER A 153 2.56 -3.48 6.93
C SER A 153 2.25 -2.02 7.29
N SER A 154 2.46 -1.13 6.31
CA SER A 154 2.16 0.29 6.43
C SER A 154 0.66 0.62 6.50
N THR A 155 -0.23 -0.31 6.18
CA THR A 155 -1.68 -0.11 6.38
C THR A 155 -2.04 0.21 7.82
N ALA A 156 -1.33 -0.38 8.79
CA ALA A 156 -1.50 -0.06 10.21
C ALA A 156 -1.20 1.41 10.54
N TRP A 157 -0.34 2.05 9.75
CA TRP A 157 0.00 3.45 9.98
C TRP A 157 -1.17 4.39 9.72
N LEU A 158 -2.10 4.02 8.85
CA LEU A 158 -3.32 4.78 8.61
C LEU A 158 -4.19 4.90 9.87
N LEU A 159 -4.25 3.83 10.68
CA LEU A 159 -4.91 3.84 11.98
C LEU A 159 -4.16 4.70 13.00
N ILE A 160 -2.83 4.53 13.09
CA ILE A 160 -2.00 5.21 14.09
C ILE A 160 -1.92 6.71 13.80
N GLN A 161 -1.79 7.13 12.55
CA GLN A 161 -1.85 8.54 12.17
C GLN A 161 -3.13 9.19 12.67
N ALA A 162 -4.28 8.57 12.43
CA ALA A 162 -5.57 9.11 12.84
C ALA A 162 -5.71 9.19 14.37
N LEU A 163 -5.21 8.20 15.10
CA LEU A 163 -5.23 8.23 16.58
C LEU A 163 -4.29 9.29 17.14
N VAL A 164 -3.09 9.42 16.59
CA VAL A 164 -2.11 10.43 17.05
C VAL A 164 -2.59 11.85 16.75
N ASP A 165 -3.14 12.08 15.56
CA ASP A 165 -3.71 13.37 15.18
C ASP A 165 -4.86 13.78 16.09
N ALA A 166 -5.77 12.85 16.38
CA ALA A 166 -6.97 13.13 17.18
C ALA A 166 -6.70 13.23 18.69
N TYR A 167 -5.78 12.43 19.23
CA TYR A 167 -5.63 12.23 20.68
C TYR A 167 -4.22 12.48 21.22
N GLY A 168 -3.25 12.84 20.36
CA GLY A 168 -1.84 12.92 20.73
C GLY A 168 -1.22 11.54 20.95
N GLU A 169 0.11 11.47 21.14
CA GLU A 169 0.82 10.20 21.30
C GLU A 169 0.32 9.38 22.50
N ASP A 170 0.17 9.99 23.67
CA ASP A 170 -0.26 9.30 24.88
C ASP A 170 -1.69 8.72 24.72
N GLY A 171 -2.61 9.53 24.17
CA GLY A 171 -3.99 9.11 23.93
C GLY A 171 -4.10 8.06 22.83
N ALA A 172 -3.24 8.12 21.83
CA ALA A 172 -3.14 7.12 20.77
C ALA A 172 -2.62 5.79 21.32
N GLU A 173 -1.56 5.81 22.15
CA GLU A 173 -1.01 4.61 22.80
C GLU A 173 -2.05 3.93 23.69
N GLU A 174 -2.75 4.68 24.55
CA GLU A 174 -3.82 4.16 25.40
C GLU A 174 -4.97 3.53 24.59
N THR A 175 -5.43 4.24 23.54
CA THR A 175 -6.51 3.77 22.67
C THR A 175 -6.11 2.52 21.90
N LEU A 176 -4.89 2.52 21.36
CA LEU A 176 -4.35 1.40 20.59
C LEU A 176 -4.16 0.14 21.46
N ALA A 177 -3.71 0.30 22.71
CA ALA A 177 -3.61 -0.79 23.66
C ALA A 177 -4.96 -1.48 23.88
N ALA A 178 -6.03 -0.69 24.09
CA ALA A 178 -7.37 -1.23 24.25
C ALA A 178 -7.91 -1.88 22.97
N ILE A 179 -7.57 -1.33 21.79
CA ILE A 179 -7.90 -1.95 20.50
C ILE A 179 -7.19 -3.31 20.37
N TYR A 180 -5.89 -3.40 20.71
CA TYR A 180 -5.14 -4.65 20.65
C TYR A 180 -5.69 -5.70 21.65
N ASP A 181 -6.13 -5.28 22.83
CA ASP A 181 -6.84 -6.16 23.76
C ASP A 181 -8.11 -6.76 23.14
N ASN A 182 -8.88 -5.96 22.40
CA ASN A 182 -10.07 -6.41 21.68
C ASN A 182 -9.76 -7.30 20.48
N CYS A 183 -8.57 -7.13 19.86
CA CYS A 183 -8.12 -7.98 18.76
C CYS A 183 -7.70 -9.38 19.23
N GLY A 184 -7.04 -9.48 20.38
CA GLY A 184 -6.45 -10.74 20.83
C GLY A 184 -5.46 -11.27 19.78
N ALA A 185 -5.77 -12.40 19.17
CA ALA A 185 -4.92 -13.04 18.16
C ALA A 185 -5.08 -12.45 16.74
N HIS A 186 -6.02 -11.52 16.53
CA HIS A 186 -6.36 -10.99 15.21
C HIS A 186 -5.57 -9.70 14.86
N ILE A 187 -4.27 -9.72 15.12
CA ILE A 187 -3.33 -8.70 14.66
C ILE A 187 -2.59 -9.27 13.45
N GLU A 188 -2.94 -8.78 12.27
CA GLU A 188 -2.53 -9.35 10.99
C GLU A 188 -1.21 -8.75 10.49
N THR A 189 -0.48 -9.50 9.70
CA THR A 189 0.79 -9.05 9.09
C THR A 189 0.63 -8.43 7.70
N SER A 190 -0.56 -8.53 7.12
CA SER A 190 -0.91 -8.01 5.78
C SER A 190 -1.99 -6.95 5.88
N GLY A 191 -1.89 -5.90 5.06
CA GLY A 191 -2.90 -4.83 4.98
C GLY A 191 -4.30 -5.31 4.62
N SER A 192 -4.42 -6.40 3.85
CA SER A 192 -5.71 -7.04 3.51
C SER A 192 -6.17 -8.06 4.57
N GLY A 193 -5.35 -8.37 5.57
CA GLY A 193 -5.66 -9.38 6.59
C GLY A 193 -6.97 -9.12 7.33
N PRO A 194 -7.19 -7.93 7.90
CA PRO A 194 -8.43 -7.62 8.61
C PRO A 194 -9.69 -7.82 7.77
N LEU A 195 -9.68 -7.38 6.50
CA LEU A 195 -10.80 -7.61 5.59
C LEU A 195 -11.04 -9.11 5.34
N LYS A 196 -9.97 -9.89 5.16
CA LYS A 196 -10.08 -11.35 4.95
C LYS A 196 -10.72 -12.04 6.14
N LEU A 197 -10.39 -11.62 7.38
CA LEU A 197 -11.03 -12.14 8.59
C LEU A 197 -12.52 -11.73 8.68
N CYS A 198 -12.86 -10.48 8.30
CA CYS A 198 -14.24 -10.05 8.18
C CYS A 198 -15.01 -10.88 7.12
N ARG A 199 -14.43 -11.10 5.94
CA ARG A 199 -15.04 -11.92 4.88
C ARG A 199 -15.27 -13.37 5.34
N ALA A 200 -14.33 -13.92 6.09
CA ALA A 200 -14.42 -15.29 6.61
C ALA A 200 -15.44 -15.42 7.77
N GLY A 201 -15.91 -14.30 8.31
CA GLY A 201 -16.79 -14.31 9.48
C GLY A 201 -16.09 -14.67 10.78
N GLU A 202 -14.79 -14.43 10.86
CA GLU A 202 -13.99 -14.67 12.07
C GLU A 202 -14.05 -13.49 13.04
N VAL A 203 -14.17 -12.27 12.51
CA VAL A 203 -14.37 -11.03 13.27
C VAL A 203 -15.46 -10.17 12.65
N ALA A 204 -16.15 -9.41 13.47
CA ALA A 204 -17.21 -8.50 13.02
C ALA A 204 -16.66 -7.18 12.47
N ILE A 205 -15.50 -6.74 12.95
CA ILE A 205 -14.94 -5.42 12.68
C ILE A 205 -13.46 -5.55 12.32
N GLY A 206 -13.03 -4.83 11.29
CA GLY A 206 -11.63 -4.67 10.93
C GLY A 206 -11.29 -3.21 10.73
N PHE A 207 -10.00 -2.88 10.77
CA PHE A 207 -9.49 -1.66 10.17
C PHE A 207 -8.55 -2.05 9.03
N GLY A 208 -8.75 -1.47 7.87
CA GLY A 208 -7.96 -1.81 6.69
C GLY A 208 -8.17 -0.85 5.52
N LEU A 209 -7.89 -1.34 4.32
CA LEU A 209 -7.94 -0.55 3.10
C LEU A 209 -9.39 -0.29 2.67
N ARG A 210 -9.77 0.98 2.65
CA ARG A 210 -11.14 1.44 2.34
C ARG A 210 -11.63 0.93 0.99
N HIS A 211 -10.81 1.03 -0.06
CA HIS A 211 -11.20 0.65 -1.42
C HIS A 211 -11.60 -0.83 -1.53
N GLN A 212 -10.98 -1.72 -0.76
CA GLN A 212 -11.32 -3.15 -0.76
C GLN A 212 -12.70 -3.40 -0.15
N ALA A 213 -13.04 -2.69 0.93
CA ALA A 213 -14.38 -2.80 1.53
C ALA A 213 -15.46 -2.19 0.63
N VAL A 214 -15.16 -1.11 -0.07
CA VAL A 214 -16.05 -0.51 -1.07
C VAL A 214 -16.34 -1.51 -2.20
N ALA A 215 -15.33 -2.16 -2.72
CA ALA A 215 -15.48 -3.17 -3.77
C ALA A 215 -16.33 -4.37 -3.29
N ASP A 216 -16.05 -4.90 -2.12
CA ASP A 216 -16.80 -6.03 -1.54
C ASP A 216 -18.27 -5.72 -1.35
N LYS A 217 -18.58 -4.51 -0.85
CA LYS A 217 -19.97 -4.04 -0.72
C LYS A 217 -20.66 -3.94 -2.07
N ALA A 218 -19.96 -3.41 -3.08
CA ALA A 218 -20.50 -3.31 -4.44
C ALA A 218 -20.76 -4.69 -5.07
N ASP A 219 -19.94 -5.66 -4.75
CA ASP A 219 -20.08 -7.06 -5.20
C ASP A 219 -21.14 -7.86 -4.42
N GLY A 220 -21.78 -7.23 -3.43
CA GLY A 220 -22.88 -7.83 -2.66
C GLY A 220 -22.42 -8.78 -1.56
N LEU A 221 -21.17 -8.72 -1.13
CA LEU A 221 -20.71 -9.44 0.05
C LEU A 221 -21.32 -8.81 1.32
N PRO A 222 -21.41 -9.56 2.44
CA PRO A 222 -21.89 -9.04 3.70
C PRO A 222 -20.85 -8.13 4.39
N ILE A 223 -20.28 -7.23 3.62
CA ILE A 223 -19.26 -6.26 4.03
C ILE A 223 -19.83 -4.85 3.88
N ASP A 224 -19.56 -4.03 4.87
CA ASP A 224 -19.79 -2.59 4.84
C ASP A 224 -18.55 -1.87 5.39
N TYR A 225 -18.54 -0.56 5.33
CA TYR A 225 -17.45 0.24 5.87
C TYR A 225 -17.99 1.49 6.54
N VAL A 226 -17.19 2.04 7.44
CA VAL A 226 -17.44 3.31 8.11
C VAL A 226 -16.18 4.17 7.98
N ASP A 227 -16.35 5.35 7.43
CA ASP A 227 -15.31 6.38 7.46
C ASP A 227 -15.26 6.97 8.88
N PRO A 228 -14.11 6.82 9.58
CA PRO A 228 -14.04 7.22 10.99
C PRO A 228 -13.96 8.74 11.13
N THR A 229 -14.59 9.28 12.15
CA THR A 229 -14.64 10.74 12.39
C THR A 229 -13.27 11.35 12.74
N GLU A 230 -12.29 10.55 13.16
CA GLU A 230 -10.89 10.98 13.32
C GLU A 230 -10.20 11.25 11.99
N GLY A 231 -10.71 10.69 10.90
CA GLY A 231 -10.23 10.94 9.54
C GLY A 231 -9.83 9.68 8.78
N ASN A 232 -10.01 9.74 7.47
CA ASN A 232 -9.46 8.80 6.52
C ASN A 232 -8.06 9.28 6.11
N PHE A 233 -7.05 8.87 6.86
CA PHE A 233 -5.66 9.18 6.55
C PHE A 233 -5.18 8.35 5.37
N SER A 234 -4.19 8.85 4.65
CA SER A 234 -3.68 8.24 3.43
C SER A 234 -2.18 8.02 3.44
N LEU A 235 -1.75 7.07 2.63
CA LEU A 235 -0.36 6.80 2.27
C LEU A 235 -0.23 6.76 0.76
N THR A 236 0.83 7.38 0.24
CA THR A 236 1.15 7.38 -1.18
C THR A 236 2.19 6.31 -1.48
N GLU A 237 1.98 5.55 -2.54
CA GLU A 237 2.98 4.67 -3.14
C GLU A 237 3.47 5.26 -4.46
N SER A 238 4.74 5.08 -4.76
CA SER A 238 5.40 5.66 -5.91
C SER A 238 6.31 4.66 -6.61
N VAL A 239 6.70 4.98 -7.84
CA VAL A 239 7.64 4.21 -8.65
C VAL A 239 8.94 4.98 -8.86
N PRO A 240 10.08 4.51 -8.36
CA PRO A 240 11.41 4.88 -8.79
C PRO A 240 12.02 3.82 -9.72
N VAL A 241 13.08 4.19 -10.41
CA VAL A 241 13.95 3.30 -11.20
C VAL A 241 15.29 3.20 -10.54
N LEU A 242 15.84 1.98 -10.39
CA LEU A 242 17.16 1.79 -9.81
C LEU A 242 18.26 2.29 -10.74
N ASP A 243 19.25 2.96 -10.15
CA ASP A 243 20.49 3.36 -10.82
C ASP A 243 21.50 2.21 -10.75
N LYS A 244 21.65 1.47 -11.85
CA LYS A 244 22.66 0.42 -12.02
C LYS A 244 23.83 0.89 -12.90
N GLY A 245 23.99 2.21 -13.06
CA GLY A 245 25.02 2.79 -13.90
C GLY A 245 24.88 2.38 -15.36
N GLU A 246 25.97 1.85 -15.96
CA GLU A 246 25.96 1.38 -17.35
C GLU A 246 25.06 0.14 -17.57
N ASP A 247 24.75 -0.60 -16.52
CA ASP A 247 23.89 -1.79 -16.55
C ASP A 247 22.40 -1.48 -16.36
N THR A 248 22.04 -0.20 -16.22
CA THR A 248 20.63 0.19 -16.13
C THR A 248 19.89 -0.15 -17.42
N ASN A 249 18.86 -1.00 -17.32
CA ASN A 249 18.05 -1.33 -18.49
C ASN A 249 17.10 -0.17 -18.82
N PRO A 250 17.20 0.45 -20.02
CA PRO A 250 16.35 1.59 -20.39
C PRO A 250 14.85 1.25 -20.41
N LEU A 251 14.47 -0.03 -20.58
CA LEU A 251 13.07 -0.46 -20.48
C LEU A 251 12.47 -0.21 -19.11
N ALA A 252 13.27 -0.16 -18.04
CA ALA A 252 12.79 0.13 -16.71
C ALA A 252 12.15 1.53 -16.61
N ILE A 253 12.81 2.54 -17.21
CA ILE A 253 12.27 3.92 -17.25
C ILE A 253 11.03 4.00 -18.14
N GLU A 254 11.04 3.32 -19.30
CA GLU A 254 9.87 3.26 -20.18
C GLU A 254 8.67 2.59 -19.49
N MET A 255 8.90 1.53 -18.73
CA MET A 255 7.85 0.84 -17.95
C MET A 255 7.34 1.71 -16.80
N ALA A 256 8.21 2.43 -16.08
CA ALA A 256 7.80 3.39 -15.06
C ALA A 256 6.87 4.46 -15.65
N ARG A 257 7.26 5.03 -16.79
CA ARG A 257 6.42 5.96 -17.54
C ARG A 257 5.07 5.35 -17.94
N CYS A 258 5.09 4.12 -18.48
CA CYS A 258 3.90 3.40 -18.92
C CYS A 258 2.90 3.16 -17.77
N ILE A 259 3.39 2.77 -16.58
CA ILE A 259 2.57 2.61 -15.38
C ILE A 259 1.80 3.91 -15.07
N ILE A 260 2.46 5.05 -15.15
CA ILE A 260 1.82 6.34 -14.87
C ILE A 260 0.89 6.76 -16.00
N GLU A 261 1.37 6.82 -17.24
CA GLU A 261 0.60 7.35 -18.37
C GLU A 261 -0.61 6.48 -18.72
N ASN A 262 -0.51 5.16 -18.61
CA ASN A 262 -1.55 4.22 -18.98
C ASN A 262 -2.31 3.63 -17.77
N GLY A 263 -1.70 3.62 -16.59
CA GLY A 263 -2.29 2.98 -15.41
C GLY A 263 -3.15 3.90 -14.55
N ARG A 264 -2.85 5.22 -14.50
CA ARG A 264 -3.55 6.12 -13.59
C ARG A 264 -5.05 6.21 -13.84
N ALA A 265 -5.51 6.11 -15.08
CA ALA A 265 -6.94 6.14 -15.41
C ALA A 265 -7.72 4.96 -14.80
N GLU A 266 -7.10 3.78 -14.70
CA GLU A 266 -7.66 2.61 -14.00
C GLU A 266 -7.49 2.75 -12.49
N LEU A 267 -6.30 3.10 -12.03
CA LEU A 267 -5.97 3.21 -10.61
C LEU A 267 -6.87 4.21 -9.87
N ILE A 268 -7.21 5.35 -10.47
CA ILE A 268 -8.06 6.35 -9.80
C ILE A 268 -9.52 5.87 -9.60
N GLN A 269 -9.96 4.85 -10.33
CA GLN A 269 -11.27 4.25 -10.10
C GLN A 269 -11.29 3.43 -8.81
N THR A 270 -10.18 2.81 -8.47
CA THR A 270 -10.00 1.99 -7.26
C THR A 270 -9.53 2.84 -6.07
N TYR A 271 -8.56 3.72 -6.32
CA TYR A 271 -7.95 4.63 -5.33
C TYR A 271 -8.38 6.07 -5.66
N PRO A 272 -9.53 6.54 -5.15
CA PRO A 272 -10.21 7.73 -5.66
C PRO A 272 -9.60 9.05 -5.18
N ASN A 273 -8.28 9.10 -5.09
CA ASN A 273 -7.52 10.28 -4.72
C ASN A 273 -6.73 10.78 -5.93
N PRO A 274 -7.07 11.97 -6.48
CA PRO A 274 -6.28 12.58 -7.54
C PRO A 274 -4.83 12.83 -7.08
N LEU A 275 -3.88 12.51 -7.94
CA LEU A 275 -2.44 12.71 -7.72
C LEU A 275 -1.82 13.59 -8.79
N TYR A 276 -2.44 13.71 -9.96
CA TYR A 276 -1.94 14.44 -11.12
C TYR A 276 -2.92 15.54 -11.54
N GLU A 277 -2.38 16.61 -12.13
CA GLU A 277 -3.20 17.68 -12.69
C GLU A 277 -4.19 17.13 -13.72
N GLY A 278 -5.43 17.59 -13.63
CA GLY A 278 -6.52 17.18 -14.54
C GLY A 278 -7.21 15.86 -14.16
N GLU A 279 -6.73 15.12 -13.16
CA GLU A 279 -7.45 13.95 -12.65
C GLU A 279 -8.69 14.36 -11.84
N THR A 280 -9.75 13.57 -11.98
CA THR A 280 -10.96 13.69 -11.18
C THR A 280 -11.39 12.32 -10.70
N ALA A 281 -11.61 12.20 -9.39
CA ALA A 281 -12.19 10.99 -8.81
C ALA A 281 -13.73 11.07 -8.83
N ASP A 282 -14.38 9.89 -8.79
CA ASP A 282 -15.82 9.83 -8.60
C ASP A 282 -16.18 10.34 -7.20
N PRO A 283 -16.96 11.46 -7.08
CA PRO A 283 -17.36 11.99 -5.78
C PRO A 283 -18.11 10.98 -4.91
N ALA A 284 -18.83 10.02 -5.53
CA ALA A 284 -19.55 8.99 -4.81
C ALA A 284 -18.65 7.95 -4.13
N ASN A 285 -17.39 7.86 -4.56
CA ASN A 285 -16.39 6.94 -4.01
C ASN A 285 -15.40 7.63 -3.06
N GLN A 286 -15.49 8.95 -2.89
CA GLN A 286 -14.62 9.67 -1.96
C GLN A 286 -15.00 9.37 -0.51
N SER A 287 -14.00 9.35 0.38
CA SER A 287 -14.22 9.20 1.80
C SER A 287 -14.88 10.45 2.41
N ASP A 288 -15.57 10.26 3.54
CA ASP A 288 -16.29 11.34 4.24
C ASP A 288 -15.33 12.31 4.94
N TYR A 289 -14.17 11.82 5.39
CA TYR A 289 -13.21 12.59 6.21
C TYR A 289 -11.77 12.48 5.69
N PRO A 290 -11.50 12.83 4.41
CA PRO A 290 -10.15 12.74 3.86
C PRO A 290 -9.20 13.61 4.69
N SER A 291 -8.10 13.04 5.16
CA SER A 291 -7.19 13.68 6.10
C SER A 291 -5.74 13.43 5.72
N ILE A 292 -4.90 14.43 5.99
CA ILE A 292 -3.45 14.39 5.80
C ILE A 292 -2.83 14.64 7.17
N PHE A 293 -1.79 13.88 7.52
CA PHE A 293 -1.06 14.08 8.77
C PHE A 293 -0.28 15.39 8.71
N ASP A 294 -0.29 16.16 9.79
CA ASP A 294 0.28 17.52 9.83
C ASP A 294 1.80 17.53 9.63
N GLU A 295 2.49 16.47 10.08
CA GLU A 295 3.92 16.34 9.87
C GLU A 295 4.21 15.54 8.59
N PRO A 296 5.34 15.80 7.90
CA PRO A 296 5.75 14.96 6.77
C PRO A 296 5.90 13.50 7.17
N LEU A 297 5.36 12.60 6.36
CA LEU A 297 5.50 11.16 6.56
C LEU A 297 6.91 10.75 6.20
N THR A 298 7.75 10.55 7.21
CA THR A 298 9.16 10.15 7.09
C THR A 298 9.36 8.74 7.68
N PHE A 299 10.50 8.14 7.37
CA PHE A 299 10.89 6.87 7.97
C PHE A 299 11.12 7.00 9.49
N GLU A 300 11.63 8.13 9.96
CA GLU A 300 11.80 8.42 11.38
C GLU A 300 10.45 8.46 12.11
N LEU A 301 9.47 9.16 11.54
CA LEU A 301 8.12 9.21 12.10
C LEU A 301 7.46 7.83 12.09
N PHE A 302 7.62 7.07 11.00
CA PHE A 302 7.15 5.70 10.93
C PHE A 302 7.75 4.83 12.03
N THR A 303 9.07 4.92 12.25
CA THR A 303 9.77 4.19 13.31
C THR A 303 9.28 4.60 14.70
N ALA A 304 9.07 5.90 14.95
CA ALA A 304 8.52 6.38 16.22
C ALA A 304 7.11 5.80 16.47
N HIS A 305 6.28 5.73 15.44
CA HIS A 305 4.95 5.12 15.56
C HIS A 305 4.98 3.59 15.66
N GLN A 306 6.00 2.92 15.11
CA GLN A 306 6.26 1.50 15.39
C GLN A 306 6.58 1.28 16.86
N GLU A 307 7.42 2.12 17.47
CA GLU A 307 7.73 2.07 18.89
C GLU A 307 6.51 2.33 19.78
N LEU A 308 5.65 3.30 19.38
CA LEU A 308 4.37 3.56 20.06
C LEU A 308 3.49 2.30 20.03
N SER A 309 3.38 1.65 18.88
CA SER A 309 2.62 0.40 18.73
C SER A 309 3.16 -0.72 19.63
N GLU A 310 4.48 -0.87 19.72
CA GLU A 310 5.09 -1.89 20.59
C GLU A 310 4.81 -1.60 22.07
N ARG A 311 4.87 -0.33 22.51
CA ARG A 311 4.48 0.03 23.88
C ARG A 311 3.00 -0.26 24.15
N ALA A 312 2.13 -0.04 23.16
CA ALA A 312 0.70 -0.34 23.28
C ALA A 312 0.41 -1.85 23.39
N LYS A 313 1.26 -2.70 22.85
CA LYS A 313 1.13 -4.16 22.99
C LYS A 313 1.53 -4.68 24.38
N GLY A 314 2.35 -3.96 25.13
CA GLY A 314 2.81 -4.30 26.49
C GLY A 314 4.08 -5.13 26.53
#